data_21901afaa5bd2c41ba5b6eb48ff33bbc
#
_entry.id   21901afaa5bd2c41ba5b6eb48ff33bbc
#
_cell.length_a   1.000
_cell.length_b   1.000
_cell.length_c   1.000
_cell.angle_alpha   90.00
_cell.angle_beta   90.00
_cell.angle_gamma   90.00
#
_symmetry.space_group_name_H-M   'P 1'
#
loop_
_entity.id
_entity.type
_entity.pdbx_description
1 polymer ?
#
loop_
_entity_poly.entity_id
_entity_poly.type
_entity_poly.pdbx_seq_one_letter_code
_entity_poly.pdbx_strand_id
1 'polypeptide(L)'
;QGEFYSEYGSFDVSITLPANYVVGATGDLKTPSEIEFMNQLAEKTKKNIGRIVNDNEKYDKTPFPSSDLKMKTIRFTQDKVHDFAWFADKRYVALKGEIELPNTRKLINTWALFVPQNAKYWQHAIEYLNDGTYYYSLWNGNYPYSHVTAVDGTISAGGGMEYPNITVIGNASSKEELEIVIVHEVGHNFFPMIINSDER
;
A
#
# COMPACT_ATOMS: atom_id res chain seq x y z
N GLN A 1 -0.27 1.72 -28.04
CA GLN A 1 0.53 0.87 -27.16
C GLN A 1 -0.17 0.87 -25.80
N GLY A 2 -0.65 -0.28 -25.32
CA GLY A 2 -1.32 -0.41 -24.04
C GLY A 2 -0.37 -0.18 -22.87
N GLU A 3 -0.91 0.18 -21.72
CA GLU A 3 -0.16 0.46 -20.50
C GLU A 3 0.28 -0.83 -19.82
N PHE A 4 -0.61 -1.82 -19.81
CA PHE A 4 -0.35 -3.14 -19.26
C PHE A 4 -0.74 -4.24 -20.24
N TYR A 5 0.17 -5.12 -20.54
CA TYR A 5 -0.08 -6.39 -21.18
C TYR A 5 0.83 -7.45 -20.57
N SER A 6 0.28 -8.23 -19.66
CA SER A 6 1.02 -9.29 -18.98
C SER A 6 0.11 -10.48 -18.74
N GLU A 7 0.63 -11.69 -18.91
CA GLU A 7 -0.07 -12.91 -18.55
C GLU A 7 -0.02 -13.14 -17.04
N TYR A 8 -1.03 -13.80 -16.50
CA TYR A 8 -1.03 -14.19 -15.09
C TYR A 8 0.08 -15.20 -14.80
N GLY A 9 0.81 -14.93 -13.71
CA GLY A 9 1.91 -15.75 -13.25
C GLY A 9 1.99 -15.83 -11.73
N SER A 10 3.06 -16.44 -11.28
CA SER A 10 3.45 -16.50 -9.87
C SER A 10 4.77 -15.78 -9.67
N PHE A 11 4.84 -14.94 -8.66
CA PHE A 11 6.02 -14.17 -8.31
C PHE A 11 6.55 -14.62 -6.95
N ASP A 12 7.86 -14.86 -6.90
CA ASP A 12 8.63 -15.12 -5.68
C ASP A 12 9.83 -14.18 -5.70
N VAL A 13 9.71 -13.06 -5.01
CA VAL A 13 10.62 -11.93 -5.13
C VAL A 13 11.35 -11.68 -3.82
N SER A 14 12.68 -11.61 -3.90
CA SER A 14 13.55 -11.22 -2.80
C SER A 14 14.16 -9.85 -3.07
N ILE A 15 13.91 -8.89 -2.19
CA ILE A 15 14.38 -7.51 -2.27
C ILE A 15 15.47 -7.31 -1.24
N THR A 16 16.68 -6.95 -1.68
CA THR A 16 17.82 -6.64 -0.78
C THR A 16 18.12 -5.15 -0.83
N LEU A 17 18.06 -4.50 0.34
CA LEU A 17 18.21 -3.05 0.48
C LEU A 17 18.72 -2.69 1.90
N PRO A 18 19.13 -1.42 2.14
CA PRO A 18 19.54 -0.98 3.48
C PRO A 18 18.45 -1.22 4.53
N ALA A 19 18.86 -1.62 5.74
CA ALA A 19 17.95 -2.13 6.77
C ALA A 19 16.89 -1.13 7.27
N ASN A 20 17.14 0.16 7.11
CA ASN A 20 16.23 1.23 7.55
C ASN A 20 15.13 1.61 6.53
N TYR A 21 15.03 0.92 5.39
CA TYR A 21 13.89 1.11 4.48
C TYR A 21 12.65 0.38 4.98
N VAL A 22 11.50 1.04 4.86
CA VAL A 22 10.18 0.43 4.99
C VAL A 22 9.68 0.07 3.61
N VAL A 23 9.23 -1.16 3.41
CA VAL A 23 8.88 -1.71 2.10
C VAL A 23 7.43 -2.19 2.07
N GLY A 24 6.69 -1.78 1.04
CA GLY A 24 5.44 -2.40 0.62
C GLY A 24 5.60 -3.02 -0.76
N ALA A 25 4.97 -4.16 -1.01
CA ALA A 25 5.05 -4.85 -2.29
C ALA A 25 3.78 -5.64 -2.60
N THR A 26 3.60 -6.00 -3.86
CA THR A 26 2.67 -7.04 -4.28
C THR A 26 2.97 -8.32 -3.52
N GLY A 27 1.92 -8.98 -3.01
CA GLY A 27 2.02 -10.30 -2.42
C GLY A 27 2.24 -10.32 -0.91
N ASP A 28 2.21 -11.53 -0.40
CA ASP A 28 2.39 -11.81 1.02
C ASP A 28 3.85 -11.67 1.43
N LEU A 29 4.10 -10.88 2.47
CA LEU A 29 5.40 -10.80 3.12
C LEU A 29 5.70 -12.13 3.83
N LYS A 30 6.83 -12.78 3.47
CA LYS A 30 7.24 -14.10 3.99
C LYS A 30 8.40 -14.05 4.98
N THR A 31 9.07 -12.91 5.13
CA THR A 31 10.21 -12.75 6.06
C THR A 31 9.71 -12.45 7.48
N PRO A 32 9.86 -13.38 8.47
CA PRO A 32 9.25 -13.22 9.80
C PRO A 32 9.72 -11.96 10.56
N SER A 33 11.01 -11.65 10.47
CA SER A 33 11.57 -10.45 11.12
C SER A 33 10.99 -9.14 10.56
N GLU A 34 10.65 -9.12 9.27
CA GLU A 34 10.04 -7.95 8.65
C GLU A 34 8.55 -7.85 8.98
N ILE A 35 7.84 -8.99 9.09
CA ILE A 35 6.44 -9.01 9.57
C ILE A 35 6.36 -8.39 10.96
N GLU A 36 7.26 -8.80 11.85
CA GLU A 36 7.33 -8.24 13.21
C GLU A 36 7.67 -6.75 13.19
N PHE A 37 8.66 -6.34 12.41
CA PHE A 37 9.04 -4.94 12.24
C PHE A 37 7.86 -4.09 11.76
N MET A 38 7.14 -4.54 10.73
CA MET A 38 6.00 -3.82 10.17
C MET A 38 4.84 -3.69 11.18
N ASN A 39 4.55 -4.75 11.94
CA ASN A 39 3.54 -4.68 12.99
C ASN A 39 3.93 -3.69 14.10
N GLN A 40 5.18 -3.72 14.56
CA GLN A 40 5.69 -2.78 15.58
C GLN A 40 5.66 -1.34 15.06
N LEU A 41 6.02 -1.12 13.78
CA LEU A 41 5.95 0.19 13.14
C LEU A 41 4.50 0.71 13.13
N ALA A 42 3.54 -0.14 12.73
CA ALA A 42 2.13 0.24 12.69
C ALA A 42 1.59 0.59 14.10
N GLU A 43 1.90 -0.20 15.10
CA GLU A 43 1.52 0.10 16.50
C GLU A 43 2.16 1.40 17.00
N LYS A 44 3.41 1.64 16.69
CA LYS A 44 4.11 2.89 17.03
C LYS A 44 3.46 4.09 16.34
N THR A 45 3.15 3.96 15.06
CA THR A 45 2.49 5.03 14.29
C THR A 45 1.11 5.32 14.85
N LYS A 46 0.28 4.29 15.07
CA LYS A 46 -1.06 4.42 15.64
C LYS A 46 -1.05 5.17 16.98
N LYS A 47 -0.13 4.84 17.88
CA LYS A 47 0.03 5.52 19.19
C LYS A 47 0.45 6.98 19.06
N ASN A 48 1.12 7.35 17.98
CA ASN A 48 1.71 8.69 17.81
C ASN A 48 1.05 9.49 16.69
N ILE A 49 0.00 9.00 16.04
CA ILE A 49 -0.56 9.62 14.83
C ILE A 49 -0.96 11.08 15.05
N GLY A 50 -1.60 11.41 16.15
CA GLY A 50 -1.97 12.78 16.47
C GLY A 50 -0.76 13.73 16.59
N ARG A 51 0.35 13.24 17.15
CA ARG A 51 1.60 14.02 17.20
C ARG A 51 2.23 14.16 15.82
N ILE A 52 2.24 13.09 15.01
CA ILE A 52 2.78 13.11 13.65
C ILE A 52 2.01 14.13 12.80
N VAL A 53 0.68 14.14 12.89
CA VAL A 53 -0.18 15.11 12.20
C VAL A 53 0.10 16.54 12.64
N ASN A 54 0.22 16.80 13.95
CA ASN A 54 0.50 18.14 14.49
C ASN A 54 1.89 18.66 14.14
N ASP A 55 2.84 17.76 13.98
CA ASP A 55 4.25 18.09 13.72
C ASP A 55 4.62 17.98 12.22
N ASN A 56 3.65 17.78 11.32
CA ASN A 56 3.92 17.48 9.89
C ASN A 56 4.84 18.50 9.22
N GLU A 57 4.68 19.80 9.47
CA GLU A 57 5.53 20.85 8.93
C GLU A 57 7.01 20.77 9.39
N LYS A 58 7.27 20.14 10.53
CA LYS A 58 8.65 19.94 11.01
C LYS A 58 9.37 18.91 10.15
N TYR A 59 8.63 17.93 9.63
CA TYR A 59 9.20 16.89 8.79
C TYR A 59 9.68 17.40 7.44
N ASP A 60 9.08 18.47 6.89
CA ASP A 60 9.55 19.13 5.66
C ASP A 60 10.96 19.71 5.80
N LYS A 61 11.33 20.09 7.02
CA LYS A 61 12.65 20.64 7.35
C LYS A 61 13.63 19.58 7.81
N THR A 62 13.18 18.31 7.96
CA THR A 62 14.03 17.22 8.41
C THR A 62 14.87 16.71 7.22
N PRO A 63 16.19 16.62 7.34
CA PRO A 63 17.03 16.07 6.29
C PRO A 63 16.63 14.63 5.96
N PHE A 64 16.72 14.27 4.66
CA PHE A 64 16.45 12.91 4.25
C PHE A 64 17.40 11.92 4.94
N PRO A 65 16.91 10.86 5.61
CA PRO A 65 17.75 9.95 6.38
C PRO A 65 18.82 9.27 5.53
N SER A 66 20.02 9.13 6.06
CA SER A 66 21.07 8.33 5.41
C SER A 66 20.65 6.86 5.35
N SER A 67 21.15 6.14 4.35
CA SER A 67 20.95 4.69 4.29
C SER A 67 21.84 3.98 5.30
N ASP A 68 21.30 2.93 5.95
CA ASP A 68 22.10 2.06 6.80
C ASP A 68 23.18 1.34 6.00
N LEU A 69 24.30 1.07 6.65
CA LEU A 69 25.34 0.20 6.10
C LEU A 69 24.92 -1.28 6.14
N LYS A 70 24.10 -1.65 7.12
CA LYS A 70 23.54 -2.99 7.23
C LYS A 70 22.44 -3.17 6.17
N MET A 71 22.50 -4.30 5.49
CA MET A 71 21.48 -4.71 4.50
C MET A 71 20.49 -5.70 5.12
N LYS A 72 19.26 -5.70 4.60
CA LYS A 72 18.26 -6.73 4.85
C LYS A 72 17.74 -7.30 3.53
N THR A 73 17.30 -8.56 3.54
CA THR A 73 16.62 -9.21 2.41
C THR A 73 15.21 -9.58 2.86
N ILE A 74 14.22 -9.15 2.09
CA ILE A 74 12.80 -9.33 2.36
C ILE A 74 12.22 -10.14 1.20
N ARG A 75 11.41 -11.16 1.50
CA ARG A 75 10.78 -12.01 0.49
C ARG A 75 9.27 -11.81 0.47
N PHE A 76 8.72 -11.65 -0.74
CA PHE A 76 7.29 -11.61 -1.02
C PHE A 76 6.90 -12.69 -2.02
N THR A 77 5.69 -13.23 -1.89
CA THR A 77 5.17 -14.20 -2.86
C THR A 77 3.72 -13.88 -3.22
N GLN A 78 3.39 -14.00 -4.50
CA GLN A 78 2.02 -13.84 -4.99
C GLN A 78 1.78 -14.73 -6.19
N ASP A 79 0.65 -15.44 -6.16
CA ASP A 79 0.16 -16.24 -7.30
C ASP A 79 -0.97 -15.52 -8.02
N LYS A 80 -1.18 -15.86 -9.27
CA LYS A 80 -2.31 -15.42 -10.10
C LYS A 80 -2.42 -13.90 -10.20
N VAL A 81 -1.32 -13.24 -10.49
CA VAL A 81 -1.23 -11.82 -10.79
C VAL A 81 -0.46 -11.61 -12.08
N HIS A 82 -0.75 -10.52 -12.76
CA HIS A 82 -0.14 -10.16 -14.03
C HIS A 82 1.07 -9.23 -13.89
N ASP A 83 1.27 -8.67 -12.68
CA ASP A 83 2.37 -7.75 -12.42
C ASP A 83 2.83 -7.82 -10.95
N PHE A 84 4.02 -7.27 -10.68
CA PHE A 84 4.61 -7.17 -9.35
C PHE A 84 5.27 -5.81 -9.16
N ALA A 85 4.76 -5.04 -8.22
CA ALA A 85 5.33 -3.74 -7.84
C ALA A 85 5.83 -3.75 -6.40
N TRP A 86 6.81 -2.88 -6.11
CA TRP A 86 7.27 -2.61 -4.75
C TRP A 86 7.70 -1.16 -4.57
N PHE A 87 7.52 -0.65 -3.37
CA PHE A 87 7.82 0.72 -2.98
C PHE A 87 8.60 0.72 -1.68
N ALA A 88 9.57 1.62 -1.54
CA ALA A 88 10.41 1.71 -0.35
C ALA A 88 10.83 3.14 -0.04
N ASP A 89 10.65 3.55 1.20
CA ASP A 89 11.17 4.82 1.71
C ASP A 89 11.62 4.66 3.17
N LYS A 90 12.69 5.34 3.52
CA LYS A 90 13.24 5.35 4.91
C LYS A 90 12.38 6.18 5.88
N ARG A 91 11.51 7.03 5.34
CA ARG A 91 10.64 7.92 6.10
C ARG A 91 9.26 7.33 6.34
N TYR A 92 8.88 6.25 5.65
CA TYR A 92 7.54 5.70 5.77
C TYR A 92 7.21 5.38 7.22
N VAL A 93 6.05 5.85 7.64
CA VAL A 93 5.29 5.34 8.76
C VAL A 93 4.18 4.44 8.22
N ALA A 94 3.66 3.53 9.06
CA ALA A 94 2.66 2.57 8.63
C ALA A 94 1.42 2.65 9.52
N LEU A 95 0.25 2.58 8.91
CA LEU A 95 -1.00 2.24 9.60
C LEU A 95 -1.45 0.85 9.13
N LYS A 96 -2.07 0.10 10.03
CA LYS A 96 -2.64 -1.22 9.77
C LYS A 96 -4.06 -1.28 10.26
N GLY A 97 -4.92 -1.90 9.47
CA GLY A 97 -6.28 -2.27 9.80
C GLY A 97 -6.64 -3.64 9.26
N GLU A 98 -7.89 -4.00 9.42
CA GLU A 98 -8.49 -5.21 8.88
C GLU A 98 -9.92 -4.91 8.46
N ILE A 99 -10.40 -5.61 7.43
CA ILE A 99 -11.78 -5.60 7.00
C ILE A 99 -12.29 -7.03 6.77
N GLU A 100 -13.47 -7.32 7.29
CA GLU A 100 -14.16 -8.58 7.04
C GLU A 100 -15.00 -8.44 5.76
N LEU A 101 -14.78 -9.33 4.79
CA LEU A 101 -15.52 -9.30 3.53
C LEU A 101 -17.00 -9.66 3.74
N PRO A 102 -17.94 -8.95 3.10
CA PRO A 102 -19.38 -9.08 3.35
C PRO A 102 -19.92 -10.49 3.03
N ASN A 103 -19.38 -11.14 2.02
CA ASN A 103 -19.94 -12.40 1.50
C ASN A 103 -19.30 -13.66 2.11
N THR A 104 -18.00 -13.62 2.43
CA THR A 104 -17.23 -14.80 2.88
C THR A 104 -16.76 -14.70 4.31
N ARG A 105 -16.85 -13.52 4.94
CA ARG A 105 -16.28 -13.22 6.26
C ARG A 105 -14.76 -13.42 6.34
N LYS A 106 -14.08 -13.50 5.19
CA LYS A 106 -12.61 -13.53 5.12
C LYS A 106 -12.06 -12.19 5.61
N LEU A 107 -11.07 -12.23 6.49
CA LEU A 107 -10.35 -11.03 6.93
C LEU A 107 -9.27 -10.66 5.91
N ILE A 108 -9.26 -9.39 5.52
CA ILE A 108 -8.26 -8.79 4.65
C ILE A 108 -7.48 -7.76 5.44
N ASN A 109 -6.17 -7.86 5.45
CA ASN A 109 -5.32 -6.85 6.08
C ASN A 109 -5.27 -5.59 5.21
N THR A 110 -5.38 -4.42 5.83
CA THR A 110 -5.26 -3.13 5.15
C THR A 110 -4.05 -2.37 5.67
N TRP A 111 -3.23 -1.83 4.75
CA TRP A 111 -2.01 -1.13 5.08
C TRP A 111 -1.94 0.22 4.39
N ALA A 112 -1.49 1.24 5.10
CA ALA A 112 -1.17 2.54 4.55
C ALA A 112 0.27 2.89 4.91
N LEU A 113 1.11 3.08 3.88
CA LEU A 113 2.51 3.48 4.02
C LEU A 113 2.66 4.90 3.52
N PHE A 114 3.05 5.83 4.37
CA PHE A 114 3.12 7.24 3.98
C PHE A 114 4.26 7.99 4.69
N VAL A 115 4.68 9.09 4.09
CA VAL A 115 5.67 9.96 4.74
C VAL A 115 4.98 10.86 5.78
N PRO A 116 5.63 11.17 6.91
CA PRO A 116 5.04 11.99 7.98
C PRO A 116 4.51 13.35 7.53
N GLN A 117 5.09 13.93 6.48
CA GLN A 117 4.66 15.21 5.89
C GLN A 117 3.20 15.17 5.43
N ASN A 118 2.75 14.01 4.93
CA ASN A 118 1.41 13.82 4.40
C ASN A 118 0.41 13.25 5.42
N ALA A 119 0.85 13.08 6.68
CA ALA A 119 0.04 12.46 7.75
C ALA A 119 -1.32 13.13 7.96
N LYS A 120 -1.43 14.44 7.70
CA LYS A 120 -2.69 15.19 7.81
C LYS A 120 -3.84 14.55 7.04
N TYR A 121 -3.56 14.04 5.84
CA TYR A 121 -4.57 13.37 5.00
C TYR A 121 -4.54 11.86 5.19
N TRP A 122 -3.35 11.26 5.27
CA TRP A 122 -3.15 9.82 5.32
C TRP A 122 -3.59 9.14 6.62
N GLN A 123 -3.82 9.89 7.71
CA GLN A 123 -4.30 9.32 8.98
C GLN A 123 -5.63 8.56 8.86
N HIS A 124 -6.42 8.83 7.81
CA HIS A 124 -7.70 8.18 7.52
C HIS A 124 -7.61 7.11 6.41
N ALA A 125 -6.44 6.88 5.83
CA ALA A 125 -6.28 5.98 4.69
C ALA A 125 -6.77 4.54 4.94
N ILE A 126 -6.72 4.05 6.18
CA ILE A 126 -7.25 2.73 6.54
C ILE A 126 -8.78 2.69 6.38
N GLU A 127 -9.50 3.76 6.73
CA GLU A 127 -10.95 3.87 6.54
C GLU A 127 -11.28 3.77 5.04
N TYR A 128 -10.58 4.51 4.20
CA TYR A 128 -10.77 4.51 2.75
C TYR A 128 -10.47 3.15 2.11
N LEU A 129 -9.39 2.49 2.53
CA LEU A 129 -9.05 1.13 2.09
C LEU A 129 -10.12 0.11 2.51
N ASN A 130 -10.61 0.20 3.74
CA ASN A 130 -11.66 -0.67 4.26
C ASN A 130 -12.96 -0.49 3.49
N ASP A 131 -13.41 0.75 3.29
CA ASP A 131 -14.64 1.08 2.58
C ASP A 131 -14.56 0.62 1.12
N GLY A 132 -13.48 0.96 0.41
CA GLY A 132 -13.26 0.52 -0.96
C GLY A 132 -13.29 -1.01 -1.07
N THR A 133 -12.54 -1.71 -0.23
CA THR A 133 -12.47 -3.18 -0.24
C THR A 133 -13.82 -3.81 0.07
N TYR A 134 -14.56 -3.28 1.07
CA TYR A 134 -15.86 -3.80 1.47
C TYR A 134 -16.93 -3.61 0.39
N TYR A 135 -17.12 -2.38 -0.09
CA TYR A 135 -18.20 -2.08 -1.02
C TYR A 135 -17.96 -2.68 -2.41
N TYR A 136 -16.74 -2.65 -2.91
CA TYR A 136 -16.44 -3.38 -4.15
C TYR A 136 -16.62 -4.88 -3.99
N SER A 137 -16.27 -5.45 -2.83
CA SER A 137 -16.53 -6.87 -2.58
C SER A 137 -18.02 -7.20 -2.52
N LEU A 138 -18.83 -6.27 -1.99
CA LEU A 138 -20.28 -6.43 -1.93
C LEU A 138 -20.92 -6.44 -3.34
N TRP A 139 -20.42 -5.59 -4.24
CA TRP A 139 -21.03 -5.39 -5.57
C TRP A 139 -20.44 -6.28 -6.66
N ASN A 140 -19.15 -6.55 -6.60
CA ASN A 140 -18.42 -7.20 -7.69
C ASN A 140 -17.86 -8.58 -7.36
N GLY A 141 -18.10 -9.09 -6.14
CA GLY A 141 -17.54 -10.35 -5.67
C GLY A 141 -16.34 -10.16 -4.74
N ASN A 142 -15.87 -11.25 -4.15
CA ASN A 142 -14.89 -11.16 -3.08
C ASN A 142 -13.53 -10.65 -3.54
N TYR A 143 -12.93 -9.76 -2.75
CA TYR A 143 -11.55 -9.34 -2.90
C TYR A 143 -10.61 -10.56 -2.95
N PRO A 144 -9.75 -10.71 -3.97
CA PRO A 144 -9.06 -11.98 -4.23
C PRO A 144 -7.85 -12.20 -3.34
N TYR A 145 -7.23 -11.14 -2.84
CA TYR A 145 -5.95 -11.19 -2.16
C TYR A 145 -6.09 -11.25 -0.63
N SER A 146 -4.96 -11.37 0.08
CA SER A 146 -4.87 -11.42 1.55
C SER A 146 -4.74 -10.04 2.20
N HIS A 147 -4.31 -9.05 1.43
CA HIS A 147 -4.14 -7.68 1.87
C HIS A 147 -4.43 -6.68 0.75
N VAL A 148 -4.63 -5.43 1.13
CA VAL A 148 -4.63 -4.27 0.25
C VAL A 148 -3.77 -3.18 0.89
N THR A 149 -2.90 -2.56 0.10
CA THR A 149 -1.93 -1.57 0.56
C THR A 149 -2.00 -0.31 -0.29
N ALA A 150 -2.13 0.85 0.34
CA ALA A 150 -1.92 2.14 -0.30
C ALA A 150 -0.57 2.72 0.12
N VAL A 151 0.19 3.22 -0.84
CA VAL A 151 1.52 3.79 -0.63
C VAL A 151 1.57 5.23 -1.13
N ASP A 152 2.02 6.12 -0.26
CA ASP A 152 2.31 7.52 -0.58
C ASP A 152 3.56 7.60 -1.44
N GLY A 153 3.42 8.05 -2.67
CA GLY A 153 4.51 8.10 -3.63
C GLY A 153 4.44 9.29 -4.56
N THR A 154 5.43 9.39 -5.43
CA THR A 154 5.49 10.44 -6.45
C THR A 154 5.15 9.84 -7.80
N ILE A 155 4.05 10.30 -8.39
CA ILE A 155 3.61 9.92 -9.73
C ILE A 155 3.59 11.18 -10.59
N SER A 156 4.29 11.16 -11.72
CA SER A 156 4.39 12.31 -12.62
C SER A 156 3.06 12.66 -13.30
N ALA A 157 2.19 11.68 -13.47
CA ALA A 157 0.86 11.86 -14.07
C ALA A 157 -0.20 12.36 -13.07
N GLY A 158 0.09 12.35 -11.75
CA GLY A 158 -0.91 12.61 -10.70
C GLY A 158 -1.86 11.44 -10.49
N GLY A 159 -2.79 11.55 -9.52
CA GLY A 159 -3.73 10.48 -9.20
C GLY A 159 -3.08 9.29 -8.51
N GLY A 160 -3.36 8.09 -8.97
CA GLY A 160 -2.80 6.84 -8.48
C GLY A 160 -2.28 5.94 -9.60
N MET A 161 -1.76 4.80 -9.21
CA MET A 161 -1.41 3.72 -10.12
C MET A 161 -1.66 2.39 -9.42
N GLU A 162 -2.47 1.59 -10.06
CA GLU A 162 -2.86 0.27 -9.59
C GLU A 162 -1.81 -0.79 -9.86
N TYR A 163 -1.56 -1.62 -8.86
CA TYR A 163 -0.83 -2.88 -8.99
C TYR A 163 -1.54 -3.93 -8.14
N PRO A 164 -1.38 -5.23 -8.42
CA PRO A 164 -2.04 -6.26 -7.63
C PRO A 164 -1.77 -6.12 -6.13
N ASN A 165 -2.84 -5.90 -5.36
CA ASN A 165 -2.90 -5.68 -3.90
C ASN A 165 -2.03 -4.56 -3.31
N ILE A 166 -1.40 -3.73 -4.14
CA ILE A 166 -0.70 -2.52 -3.70
C ILE A 166 -0.90 -1.41 -4.72
N THR A 167 -1.23 -0.22 -4.26
CA THR A 167 -1.40 0.95 -5.12
C THR A 167 -0.51 2.10 -4.64
N VAL A 168 0.08 2.83 -5.56
CA VAL A 168 0.82 4.06 -5.24
C VAL A 168 -0.08 5.25 -5.51
N ILE A 169 -0.14 6.16 -4.55
CA ILE A 169 -0.97 7.37 -4.59
C ILE A 169 -0.05 8.59 -4.70
N GLY A 170 -0.31 9.46 -5.65
CA GLY A 170 0.36 10.74 -5.79
C GLY A 170 -0.02 11.74 -4.70
N ASN A 171 0.55 12.92 -4.79
CA ASN A 171 0.25 14.00 -3.84
C ASN A 171 -1.22 14.40 -3.92
N ALA A 172 -1.94 14.21 -2.83
CA ALA A 172 -3.31 14.71 -2.68
C ALA A 172 -3.30 16.10 -2.02
N SER A 173 -4.15 17.00 -2.48
CA SER A 173 -4.30 18.36 -1.96
C SER A 173 -5.34 18.44 -0.83
N SER A 174 -6.18 17.41 -0.68
CA SER A 174 -7.19 17.30 0.36
C SER A 174 -7.40 15.84 0.79
N LYS A 175 -8.12 15.65 1.90
CA LYS A 175 -8.51 14.30 2.36
C LYS A 175 -9.51 13.65 1.41
N GLU A 176 -10.42 14.45 0.84
CA GLU A 176 -11.43 13.99 -0.12
C GLU A 176 -10.77 13.50 -1.43
N GLU A 177 -9.76 14.21 -1.91
CA GLU A 177 -8.99 13.77 -3.08
C GLU A 177 -8.26 12.46 -2.78
N LEU A 178 -7.61 12.36 -1.60
CA LEU A 178 -6.94 11.12 -1.19
C LEU A 178 -7.92 9.94 -1.11
N GLU A 179 -9.10 10.15 -0.52
CA GLU A 179 -10.16 9.15 -0.43
C GLU A 179 -10.59 8.67 -1.81
N ILE A 180 -10.92 9.60 -2.71
CA ILE A 180 -11.37 9.29 -4.07
C ILE A 180 -10.30 8.45 -4.80
N VAL A 181 -9.03 8.85 -4.74
CA VAL A 181 -7.96 8.14 -5.43
C VAL A 181 -7.73 6.76 -4.80
N ILE A 182 -7.63 6.64 -3.47
CA ILE A 182 -7.47 5.33 -2.82
C ILE A 182 -8.62 4.39 -3.20
N VAL A 183 -9.87 4.84 -3.12
CA VAL A 183 -11.03 4.02 -3.45
C VAL A 183 -11.02 3.62 -4.94
N HIS A 184 -10.65 4.55 -5.83
CA HIS A 184 -10.51 4.28 -7.27
C HIS A 184 -9.48 3.16 -7.52
N GLU A 185 -8.28 3.29 -6.96
CA GLU A 185 -7.20 2.31 -7.15
C GLU A 185 -7.52 0.93 -6.53
N VAL A 186 -8.25 0.91 -5.40
CA VAL A 186 -8.76 -0.35 -4.84
C VAL A 186 -9.74 -1.01 -5.81
N GLY A 187 -10.54 -0.23 -6.53
CA GLY A 187 -11.46 -0.72 -7.56
C GLY A 187 -10.77 -1.50 -8.67
N HIS A 188 -9.58 -1.10 -9.05
CA HIS A 188 -8.77 -1.79 -10.05
C HIS A 188 -8.37 -3.22 -9.67
N ASN A 189 -8.31 -3.55 -8.38
CA ASN A 189 -8.10 -4.95 -7.96
C ASN A 189 -9.26 -5.88 -8.36
N PHE A 190 -10.43 -5.31 -8.67
CA PHE A 190 -11.58 -6.03 -9.20
C PHE A 190 -11.64 -5.95 -10.73
N PHE A 191 -11.23 -4.82 -11.30
CA PHE A 191 -11.19 -4.59 -12.73
C PHE A 191 -10.03 -3.62 -13.04
N PRO A 192 -8.96 -4.06 -13.76
CA PRO A 192 -8.82 -5.29 -14.53
C PRO A 192 -8.18 -6.49 -13.81
N MET A 193 -7.84 -6.42 -12.50
CA MET A 193 -7.02 -7.45 -11.84
C MET A 193 -7.69 -8.83 -11.76
N ILE A 194 -9.03 -8.89 -11.56
CA ILE A 194 -9.79 -10.16 -11.61
C ILE A 194 -10.23 -10.45 -13.03
N ILE A 195 -10.70 -9.43 -13.72
CA ILE A 195 -11.19 -9.52 -15.10
C ILE A 195 -10.15 -8.83 -15.96
N ASN A 196 -9.20 -9.60 -16.46
CA ASN A 196 -8.15 -9.07 -17.31
C ASN A 196 -8.73 -8.53 -18.61
N SER A 197 -8.30 -7.35 -19.01
CA SER A 197 -8.59 -6.74 -20.31
C SER A 197 -7.29 -6.52 -21.08
N ASP A 198 -7.36 -6.62 -22.41
CA ASP A 198 -6.27 -6.18 -23.28
C ASP A 198 -6.35 -4.65 -23.38
N GLU A 199 -5.52 -3.96 -22.66
CA GLU A 199 -5.49 -2.49 -22.61
C GLU A 199 -4.66 -1.87 -23.76
N ARG A 200 -4.84 -2.34 -24.98
CA ARG A 200 -4.18 -1.82 -26.18
C ARG A 200 -4.92 -0.63 -26.78
#